data_d9f574f8ce35f00eff3ea6c6b023af36
#
_entry.id   d9f574f8ce35f00eff3ea6c6b023af36
#
_cell.length_a   1.000
_cell.length_b   1.000
_cell.length_c   1.000
_cell.angle_alpha   90.00
_cell.angle_beta   90.00
_cell.angle_gamma   90.00
#
_symmetry.space_group_name_H-M   'P 1'
#
loop_
_entity.id
_entity.type
_entity.pdbx_description
1 polymer ?
#
loop_
_entity_poly.entity_id
_entity_poly.type
_entity_poly.pdbx_seq_one_letter_code
_entity_poly.pdbx_strand_id
1 'polypeptide(L)'
;MARTTHLNALQALEMAIREGSLQAAAERLGITPAAVGQRIRALETFLDTDLLLRGRSGLQPTDALKGSLADLHAAFAALDRVADGLDFQRTAEIHIVADPDWSDLWLTPRLQRFRADHPNIRFNVNGEGDVPMRLGAADLFIDRDPDGRASAGEPIYTEIFLPIGTPENAARISDPVSMTADGGTPRYLPVGTLSDKAHLWRHSQQGSLEGFPLLHVKPRSDAPDTPGWVEWLAAFPYERTSPERGVQYALVRNAIEGVKSNAGLLVCGLSYVLDDLQNGKLSLPFPGKDCLRARHPYRLAARPEARSRPQARRFIDWLHAEGARTKDEMEAFIDAPPS
;
A
#
# COMPACT_ATOMS: atom_id res chain seq x y z
N MET A 1 42.20 -13.62 15.23
CA MET A 1 41.17 -13.04 14.33
C MET A 1 39.97 -13.96 14.39
N ALA A 2 38.81 -13.45 14.80
CA ALA A 2 37.59 -14.25 14.88
C ALA A 2 37.19 -14.76 13.49
N ARG A 3 36.88 -16.05 13.38
CA ARG A 3 36.40 -16.68 12.15
C ARG A 3 34.92 -16.27 11.94
N THR A 4 34.70 -15.14 11.34
CA THR A 4 33.35 -14.59 11.06
C THR A 4 32.70 -15.17 9.79
N THR A 5 33.08 -16.38 9.38
CA THR A 5 32.61 -17.01 8.15
C THR A 5 31.12 -17.36 8.14
N HIS A 6 30.41 -17.31 9.28
CA HIS A 6 29.02 -17.71 9.40
C HIS A 6 28.10 -16.62 9.96
N LEU A 7 28.43 -15.33 9.78
CA LEU A 7 27.67 -14.22 10.37
C LEU A 7 26.19 -14.24 9.98
N ASN A 8 25.87 -14.50 8.70
CA ASN A 8 24.49 -14.60 8.23
C ASN A 8 23.72 -15.80 8.85
N ALA A 9 24.43 -16.87 9.17
CA ALA A 9 23.82 -18.03 9.81
C ALA A 9 23.60 -17.78 11.32
N LEU A 10 24.54 -17.11 11.98
CA LEU A 10 24.39 -16.65 13.37
C LEU A 10 23.27 -15.62 13.49
N GLN A 11 23.11 -14.72 12.51
CA GLN A 11 22.01 -13.77 12.47
C GLN A 11 20.66 -14.49 12.32
N ALA A 12 20.57 -15.46 11.42
CA ALA A 12 19.37 -16.27 11.23
C ALA A 12 18.99 -17.03 12.51
N LEU A 13 19.99 -17.58 13.21
CA LEU A 13 19.82 -18.29 14.48
C LEU A 13 19.31 -17.34 15.59
N GLU A 14 19.97 -16.20 15.79
CA GLU A 14 19.60 -15.18 16.77
C GLU A 14 18.16 -14.70 16.56
N MET A 15 17.82 -14.36 15.31
CA MET A 15 16.50 -13.89 14.95
C MET A 15 15.43 -14.97 15.18
N ALA A 16 15.71 -16.24 14.81
CA ALA A 16 14.76 -17.35 15.00
C ALA A 16 14.44 -17.61 16.48
N ILE A 17 15.43 -17.44 17.35
CA ILE A 17 15.24 -17.58 18.80
C ILE A 17 14.45 -16.40 19.36
N ARG A 18 14.82 -15.19 18.99
CA ARG A 18 14.18 -13.95 19.47
C ARG A 18 12.70 -13.89 19.06
N GLU A 19 12.38 -14.25 17.85
CA GLU A 19 11.01 -14.25 17.33
C GLU A 19 10.24 -15.56 17.63
N GLY A 20 10.90 -16.58 18.13
CA GLY A 20 10.30 -17.86 18.51
C GLY A 20 9.88 -18.75 17.33
N SER A 21 10.07 -18.30 16.08
CA SER A 21 9.70 -19.06 14.88
C SER A 21 10.58 -18.73 13.67
N LEU A 22 10.73 -19.72 12.74
CA LEU A 22 11.42 -19.49 11.46
C LEU A 22 10.64 -18.55 10.55
N GLN A 23 9.33 -18.55 10.64
CA GLN A 23 8.45 -17.68 9.85
C GLN A 23 8.67 -16.22 10.22
N ALA A 24 8.54 -15.87 11.49
CA ALA A 24 8.73 -14.51 11.98
C ALA A 24 10.17 -14.02 11.77
N ALA A 25 11.16 -14.91 11.94
CA ALA A 25 12.55 -14.57 11.63
C ALA A 25 12.77 -14.26 10.15
N ALA A 26 12.11 -15.01 9.26
CA ALA A 26 12.19 -14.82 7.81
C ALA A 26 11.61 -13.45 7.40
N GLU A 27 10.46 -13.09 7.95
CA GLU A 27 9.81 -11.78 7.75
C GLU A 27 10.72 -10.62 8.19
N ARG A 28 11.37 -10.78 9.36
CA ARG A 28 12.32 -9.78 9.86
C ARG A 28 13.59 -9.66 9.03
N LEU A 29 14.07 -10.78 8.47
CA LEU A 29 15.30 -10.81 7.67
C LEU A 29 15.07 -10.56 6.18
N GLY A 30 13.81 -10.44 5.72
CA GLY A 30 13.46 -10.26 4.31
C GLY A 30 13.86 -11.45 3.43
N ILE A 31 13.83 -12.69 3.97
CA ILE A 31 14.16 -13.92 3.25
C ILE A 31 13.10 -15.00 3.49
N THR A 32 13.13 -16.08 2.74
CA THR A 32 12.16 -17.17 2.92
C THR A 32 12.43 -17.97 4.20
N PRO A 33 11.40 -18.56 4.85
CA PRO A 33 11.56 -19.45 6.00
C PRO A 33 12.48 -20.65 5.70
N ALA A 34 12.44 -21.14 4.47
CA ALA A 34 13.33 -22.21 4.00
C ALA A 34 14.79 -21.74 4.01
N ALA A 35 15.07 -20.51 3.60
CA ALA A 35 16.43 -19.95 3.62
C ALA A 35 16.95 -19.73 5.05
N VAL A 36 16.09 -19.29 5.99
CA VAL A 36 16.44 -19.21 7.41
C VAL A 36 16.83 -20.60 7.94
N GLY A 37 15.95 -21.58 7.72
CA GLY A 37 16.22 -22.98 8.15
C GLY A 37 17.46 -23.58 7.51
N GLN A 38 17.75 -23.24 6.26
CA GLN A 38 18.97 -23.71 5.56
C GLN A 38 20.25 -23.10 6.17
N ARG A 39 20.23 -21.80 6.47
CA ARG A 39 21.38 -21.11 7.12
C ARG A 39 21.68 -21.70 8.49
N ILE A 40 20.64 -21.96 9.30
CA ILE A 40 20.79 -22.56 10.62
C ILE A 40 21.34 -23.98 10.51
N ARG A 41 20.79 -24.83 9.64
CA ARG A 41 21.28 -26.19 9.43
C ARG A 41 22.72 -26.22 8.95
N ALA A 42 23.13 -25.30 8.08
CA ALA A 42 24.51 -25.18 7.65
C ALA A 42 25.45 -24.86 8.81
N LEU A 43 25.01 -24.05 9.77
CA LEU A 43 25.76 -23.73 10.98
C LEU A 43 25.83 -24.92 11.92
N GLU A 44 24.73 -25.65 12.15
CA GLU A 44 24.65 -26.86 12.97
C GLU A 44 25.57 -27.97 12.39
N THR A 45 25.53 -28.14 11.08
CA THR A 45 26.44 -29.09 10.37
C THR A 45 27.91 -28.70 10.54
N PHE A 46 28.22 -27.40 10.45
CA PHE A 46 29.61 -26.92 10.62
C PHE A 46 30.13 -27.11 12.05
N LEU A 47 29.24 -26.97 13.04
CA LEU A 47 29.57 -27.12 14.46
C LEU A 47 29.43 -28.56 14.95
N ASP A 48 28.92 -29.47 14.11
CA ASP A 48 28.55 -30.83 14.47
C ASP A 48 27.69 -30.90 15.76
N THR A 49 26.75 -29.95 15.87
CA THR A 49 25.92 -29.75 17.08
C THR A 49 24.60 -29.12 16.74
N ASP A 50 23.49 -29.68 17.21
CA ASP A 50 22.17 -29.06 17.10
C ASP A 50 22.09 -27.84 18.02
N LEU A 51 21.62 -26.74 17.49
CA LEU A 51 21.48 -25.48 18.22
C LEU A 51 20.02 -25.18 18.60
N LEU A 52 19.06 -25.75 17.83
CA LEU A 52 17.62 -25.52 18.05
C LEU A 52 16.84 -26.80 18.25
N LEU A 53 15.96 -26.80 19.22
CA LEU A 53 14.95 -27.84 19.45
C LEU A 53 13.60 -27.35 18.90
N ARG A 54 12.90 -28.23 18.17
CA ARG A 54 11.52 -27.99 17.75
C ARG A 54 10.56 -28.66 18.73
N GLY A 55 9.82 -27.85 19.48
CA GLY A 55 8.85 -28.34 20.46
C GLY A 55 7.44 -27.78 20.19
N ARG A 56 6.47 -28.25 20.97
CA ARG A 56 5.10 -27.73 20.93
C ARG A 56 4.98 -26.25 21.31
N SER A 57 5.97 -25.70 22.00
CA SER A 57 6.08 -24.31 22.43
C SER A 57 6.91 -23.44 21.48
N GLY A 58 7.16 -23.90 20.23
CA GLY A 58 7.97 -23.18 19.25
C GLY A 58 9.44 -23.62 19.22
N LEU A 59 10.32 -22.74 18.74
CA LEU A 59 11.76 -22.97 18.70
C LEU A 59 12.37 -22.69 20.06
N GLN A 60 13.19 -23.63 20.54
CA GLN A 60 13.90 -23.50 21.81
C GLN A 60 15.40 -23.72 21.60
N PRO A 61 16.28 -22.96 22.29
CA PRO A 61 17.71 -23.20 22.23
C PRO A 61 18.08 -24.51 22.94
N THR A 62 19.03 -25.28 22.37
CA THR A 62 19.62 -26.43 23.03
C THR A 62 20.51 -26.00 24.21
N ASP A 63 20.89 -26.93 25.07
CA ASP A 63 21.78 -26.63 26.19
C ASP A 63 23.17 -26.18 25.71
N ALA A 64 23.62 -26.68 24.55
CA ALA A 64 24.83 -26.23 23.89
C ALA A 64 24.80 -24.73 23.53
N LEU A 65 23.65 -24.23 23.12
CA LEU A 65 23.50 -22.82 22.75
C LEU A 65 23.19 -21.92 23.95
N LYS A 66 22.48 -22.41 24.97
CA LYS A 66 22.07 -21.60 26.15
C LYS A 66 23.21 -20.85 26.79
N GLY A 67 24.38 -21.49 26.91
CA GLY A 67 25.57 -20.88 27.50
C GLY A 67 26.14 -19.69 26.72
N SER A 68 25.91 -19.63 25.41
CA SER A 68 26.40 -18.57 24.51
C SER A 68 25.30 -17.62 24.03
N LEU A 69 24.05 -17.83 24.46
CA LEU A 69 22.92 -17.09 23.93
C LEU A 69 22.98 -15.61 24.33
N ALA A 70 23.38 -15.31 25.56
CA ALA A 70 23.52 -13.93 26.03
C ALA A 70 24.60 -13.16 25.23
N ASP A 71 25.72 -13.84 24.93
CA ASP A 71 26.79 -13.24 24.14
C ASP A 71 26.37 -13.06 22.69
N LEU A 72 25.59 -14.00 22.12
CA LEU A 72 25.03 -13.88 20.77
C LEU A 72 24.10 -12.66 20.67
N HIS A 73 23.17 -12.50 21.58
CA HIS A 73 22.29 -11.32 21.64
C HIS A 73 23.09 -10.01 21.84
N ALA A 74 24.08 -10.01 22.73
CA ALA A 74 24.94 -8.86 22.97
C ALA A 74 25.75 -8.48 21.73
N ALA A 75 26.25 -9.48 20.98
CA ALA A 75 27.02 -9.26 19.77
C ALA A 75 26.16 -8.60 18.66
N PHE A 76 24.94 -9.10 18.42
CA PHE A 76 24.06 -8.50 17.43
C PHE A 76 23.57 -7.13 17.89
N ALA A 77 23.24 -6.92 19.17
CA ALA A 77 22.95 -5.59 19.70
C ALA A 77 24.14 -4.62 19.56
N ALA A 78 25.37 -5.10 19.64
CA ALA A 78 26.55 -4.29 19.38
C ALA A 78 26.72 -3.95 17.89
N LEU A 79 26.44 -4.90 16.99
CA LEU A 79 26.42 -4.65 15.55
C LEU A 79 25.35 -3.65 15.16
N ASP A 80 24.15 -3.74 15.76
CA ASP A 80 23.08 -2.76 15.56
C ASP A 80 23.54 -1.35 16.01
N ARG A 81 24.17 -1.24 17.18
CA ARG A 81 24.74 0.05 17.63
C ARG A 81 25.84 0.60 16.72
N VAL A 82 26.69 -0.27 16.16
CA VAL A 82 27.71 0.14 15.17
C VAL A 82 27.02 0.62 13.88
N ALA A 83 26.02 -0.12 13.40
CA ALA A 83 25.22 0.29 12.24
C ALA A 83 24.53 1.63 12.46
N ASP A 84 23.90 1.82 13.63
CA ASP A 84 23.30 3.09 14.03
C ASP A 84 24.33 4.22 14.14
N GLY A 85 25.52 3.95 14.68
CA GLY A 85 26.62 4.92 14.80
C GLY A 85 27.23 5.31 13.44
N LEU A 86 27.36 4.35 12.52
CA LEU A 86 27.76 4.63 11.14
C LEU A 86 26.66 5.39 10.37
N ASP A 87 25.43 5.13 10.68
CA ASP A 87 24.25 5.80 10.13
C ASP A 87 24.14 7.25 10.61
N PHE A 88 24.62 7.54 11.83
CA PHE A 88 24.69 8.92 12.36
C PHE A 88 25.59 9.83 11.52
N GLN A 89 26.55 9.29 10.79
CA GLN A 89 27.35 10.03 9.81
C GLN A 89 26.55 10.36 8.53
N ARG A 90 25.38 9.72 8.30
CA ARG A 90 24.44 10.02 7.22
C ARG A 90 23.24 10.83 7.72
N THR A 91 23.47 11.83 8.55
CA THR A 91 22.43 12.67 9.18
C THR A 91 21.41 13.29 8.20
N ALA A 92 21.72 13.27 6.92
CA ALA A 92 20.90 13.82 5.85
C ALA A 92 20.04 12.78 5.10
N GLU A 93 20.03 11.51 5.52
CA GLU A 93 19.24 10.46 4.87
C GLU A 93 18.08 10.01 5.75
N ILE A 94 16.89 9.87 5.15
CA ILE A 94 15.68 9.36 5.79
C ILE A 94 15.27 8.08 5.10
N HIS A 95 15.19 6.98 5.87
CA HIS A 95 14.75 5.69 5.40
C HIS A 95 13.28 5.47 5.75
N ILE A 96 12.46 5.26 4.72
CA ILE A 96 11.01 5.10 4.82
C ILE A 96 10.65 3.70 4.31
N VAL A 97 9.84 2.99 5.08
CA VAL A 97 9.12 1.80 4.63
C VAL A 97 7.65 2.16 4.54
N ALA A 98 7.07 2.01 3.37
CA ALA A 98 5.68 2.41 3.15
C ALA A 98 4.98 1.49 2.14
N ASP A 99 3.65 1.57 2.09
CA ASP A 99 2.86 0.96 1.01
C ASP A 99 3.40 1.41 -0.35
N PRO A 100 3.74 0.49 -1.27
CA PRO A 100 4.34 0.84 -2.56
C PRO A 100 3.48 1.74 -3.44
N ASP A 101 2.15 1.50 -3.49
CA ASP A 101 1.26 2.32 -4.30
C ASP A 101 1.16 3.74 -3.70
N TRP A 102 1.11 3.85 -2.37
CA TRP A 102 1.15 5.13 -1.69
C TRP A 102 2.47 5.86 -1.91
N SER A 103 3.59 5.14 -1.83
CA SER A 103 4.93 5.71 -2.07
C SER A 103 5.08 6.26 -3.48
N ASP A 104 4.62 5.50 -4.48
CA ASP A 104 4.75 5.85 -5.88
C ASP A 104 3.79 6.96 -6.29
N LEU A 105 2.52 6.86 -5.87
CA LEU A 105 1.45 7.69 -6.40
C LEU A 105 1.17 8.93 -5.54
N TRP A 106 1.40 8.85 -4.22
CA TRP A 106 1.17 9.98 -3.33
C TRP A 106 2.46 10.67 -2.88
N LEU A 107 3.44 9.91 -2.36
CA LEU A 107 4.63 10.49 -1.75
C LEU A 107 5.61 11.03 -2.80
N THR A 108 5.99 10.21 -3.77
CA THR A 108 7.06 10.54 -4.75
C THR A 108 6.78 11.84 -5.52
N PRO A 109 5.57 12.11 -6.05
CA PRO A 109 5.29 13.38 -6.72
C PRO A 109 5.42 14.59 -5.79
N ARG A 110 5.06 14.43 -4.50
CA ARG A 110 5.06 15.49 -3.49
C ARG A 110 6.45 15.75 -2.91
N LEU A 111 7.31 14.73 -2.89
CA LEU A 111 8.71 14.86 -2.44
C LEU A 111 9.51 15.92 -3.21
N GLN A 112 9.16 16.20 -4.45
CA GLN A 112 9.84 17.24 -5.24
C GLN A 112 9.72 18.61 -4.57
N ARG A 113 8.54 18.94 -4.00
CA ARG A 113 8.33 20.20 -3.27
C ARG A 113 9.17 20.26 -2.00
N PHE A 114 9.19 19.20 -1.20
CA PHE A 114 10.02 19.12 -0.01
C PHE A 114 11.52 19.25 -0.32
N ARG A 115 11.97 18.60 -1.39
CA ARG A 115 13.38 18.65 -1.81
C ARG A 115 13.82 20.00 -2.33
N ALA A 116 12.92 20.82 -2.87
CA ALA A 116 13.23 22.20 -3.27
C ALA A 116 13.69 23.04 -2.07
N ASP A 117 13.02 22.85 -0.91
CA ASP A 117 13.36 23.57 0.32
C ASP A 117 14.48 22.89 1.13
N HIS A 118 14.68 21.57 0.90
CA HIS A 118 15.62 20.74 1.65
C HIS A 118 16.51 19.88 0.73
N PRO A 119 17.34 20.46 -0.15
CA PRO A 119 18.08 19.73 -1.19
C PRO A 119 19.13 18.75 -0.64
N ASN A 120 19.55 18.93 0.60
CA ASN A 120 20.56 18.08 1.24
C ASN A 120 19.98 16.82 1.88
N ILE A 121 18.64 16.68 1.95
CA ILE A 121 18.01 15.49 2.51
C ILE A 121 17.83 14.45 1.41
N ARG A 122 18.30 13.24 1.69
CA ARG A 122 18.16 12.08 0.81
C ARG A 122 17.08 11.16 1.36
N PHE A 123 16.36 10.51 0.46
CA PHE A 123 15.32 9.55 0.82
C PHE A 123 15.66 8.17 0.26
N ASN A 124 15.46 7.17 1.10
CA ASN A 124 15.44 5.77 0.71
C ASN A 124 14.05 5.23 1.04
N VAL A 125 13.25 4.94 0.02
CA VAL A 125 11.86 4.49 0.16
C VAL A 125 11.78 3.05 -0.32
N ASN A 126 11.36 2.16 0.56
CA ASN A 126 11.18 0.73 0.30
C ASN A 126 9.72 0.35 0.52
N GLY A 127 9.25 -0.64 -0.24
CA GLY A 127 8.01 -1.34 0.06
C GLY A 127 8.15 -2.23 1.29
N GLU A 128 7.03 -2.57 1.92
CA GLU A 128 7.02 -3.58 2.96
C GLU A 128 7.38 -4.94 2.36
N GLY A 129 8.34 -5.63 3.00
CA GLY A 129 8.86 -6.91 2.48
C GLY A 129 9.97 -6.80 1.43
N ASP A 130 10.29 -5.61 0.94
CA ASP A 130 11.45 -5.41 0.06
C ASP A 130 12.75 -5.72 0.79
N VAL A 131 13.73 -6.24 0.03
CA VAL A 131 15.07 -6.40 0.55
C VAL A 131 15.63 -5.02 0.86
N PRO A 132 15.99 -4.72 2.13
CA PRO A 132 16.52 -3.41 2.46
C PRO A 132 17.77 -3.12 1.63
N MET A 133 17.73 -2.04 0.85
CA MET A 133 18.92 -1.58 0.12
C MET A 133 19.99 -1.00 1.06
N ARG A 134 19.73 -1.01 2.37
CA ARG A 134 20.54 -0.39 3.39
C ARG A 134 20.64 -1.27 4.64
N LEU A 135 21.80 -1.23 5.30
CA LEU A 135 21.99 -1.76 6.66
C LEU A 135 21.30 -0.83 7.66
N GLY A 136 20.55 -1.39 8.60
CA GLY A 136 19.86 -0.65 9.65
C GLY A 136 18.33 -0.68 9.50
N ALA A 137 17.65 -0.32 10.56
CA ALA A 137 16.20 -0.27 10.60
C ALA A 137 15.67 1.01 9.94
N ALA A 138 14.47 0.93 9.36
CA ALA A 138 13.81 2.12 8.80
C ALA A 138 13.56 3.19 9.87
N ASP A 139 13.61 4.44 9.47
CA ASP A 139 13.30 5.59 10.31
C ASP A 139 11.81 5.77 10.52
N LEU A 140 11.06 5.58 9.42
CA LEU A 140 9.62 5.82 9.34
C LEU A 140 8.93 4.61 8.72
N PHE A 141 7.76 4.29 9.25
CA PHE A 141 6.84 3.29 8.70
C PHE A 141 5.52 3.98 8.37
N ILE A 142 4.98 3.73 7.19
CA ILE A 142 3.72 4.33 6.73
C ILE A 142 2.87 3.26 6.07
N ASP A 143 1.74 2.94 6.66
CA ASP A 143 0.77 1.97 6.15
C ASP A 143 -0.66 2.31 6.61
N ARG A 144 -1.64 1.51 6.15
CA ARG A 144 -3.04 1.53 6.59
C ARG A 144 -3.43 0.25 7.31
N ASP A 145 -2.52 -0.69 7.45
CA ASP A 145 -2.81 -1.95 8.11
C ASP A 145 -3.06 -1.71 9.61
N PRO A 146 -4.24 -2.08 10.16
CA PRO A 146 -4.52 -1.95 11.59
C PRO A 146 -3.57 -2.77 12.46
N ASP A 147 -2.98 -3.83 11.93
CA ASP A 147 -2.00 -4.70 12.59
C ASP A 147 -0.57 -4.44 12.11
N GLY A 148 -0.39 -3.46 11.22
CA GLY A 148 0.88 -3.10 10.63
C GLY A 148 1.82 -2.35 11.57
N ARG A 149 3.02 -2.07 11.09
CA ARG A 149 4.07 -1.38 11.88
C ARG A 149 3.72 0.06 12.20
N ALA A 150 2.86 0.70 11.42
CA ALA A 150 2.39 2.04 11.68
C ALA A 150 1.08 2.08 12.48
N SER A 151 0.52 0.96 12.91
CA SER A 151 -0.79 0.86 13.59
C SER A 151 -0.91 1.76 14.83
N ALA A 152 0.15 1.89 15.64
CA ALA A 152 0.22 2.80 16.79
C ALA A 152 0.69 4.22 16.44
N GLY A 153 0.91 4.50 15.14
CA GLY A 153 1.41 5.77 14.64
C GLY A 153 0.35 6.87 14.59
N GLU A 154 0.80 8.07 14.25
CA GLU A 154 -0.05 9.23 14.08
C GLU A 154 -0.78 9.17 12.73
N PRO A 155 -2.08 9.50 12.65
CA PRO A 155 -2.80 9.50 11.39
C PRO A 155 -2.32 10.63 10.48
N ILE A 156 -2.18 10.34 9.18
CA ILE A 156 -1.82 11.31 8.14
C ILE A 156 -3.11 11.82 7.46
N TYR A 157 -3.83 10.92 6.79
CA TYR A 157 -5.15 11.18 6.19
C TYR A 157 -5.89 9.86 5.94
N THR A 158 -7.20 9.96 5.72
CA THR A 158 -8.05 8.82 5.34
C THR A 158 -8.30 8.84 3.85
N GLU A 159 -8.01 7.74 3.16
CA GLU A 159 -8.21 7.60 1.71
C GLU A 159 -9.70 7.54 1.36
N ILE A 160 -10.04 8.06 0.19
CA ILE A 160 -11.37 8.02 -0.41
C ILE A 160 -11.28 7.22 -1.70
N PHE A 161 -12.12 6.21 -1.86
CA PHE A 161 -12.16 5.35 -3.03
C PHE A 161 -13.39 5.64 -3.87
N LEU A 162 -13.20 5.79 -5.17
CA LEU A 162 -14.27 6.06 -6.11
C LEU A 162 -13.92 5.53 -7.50
N PRO A 163 -14.92 5.32 -8.36
CA PRO A 163 -14.71 4.96 -9.75
C PRO A 163 -14.12 6.11 -10.56
N ILE A 164 -13.16 5.78 -11.41
CA ILE A 164 -12.58 6.69 -12.39
C ILE A 164 -12.66 6.10 -13.79
N GLY A 165 -12.68 6.97 -14.77
CA GLY A 165 -12.63 6.65 -16.19
C GLY A 165 -11.96 7.74 -17.01
N THR A 166 -11.88 7.54 -18.31
CA THR A 166 -11.58 8.65 -19.22
C THR A 166 -12.80 9.56 -19.34
N PRO A 167 -12.62 10.85 -19.72
CA PRO A 167 -13.77 11.73 -20.00
C PRO A 167 -14.76 11.14 -21.01
N GLU A 168 -14.27 10.40 -22.01
CA GLU A 168 -15.11 9.71 -22.99
C GLU A 168 -15.98 8.63 -22.33
N ASN A 169 -15.41 7.77 -21.49
CA ASN A 169 -16.17 6.73 -20.79
C ASN A 169 -17.14 7.31 -19.78
N ALA A 170 -16.78 8.38 -19.08
CA ALA A 170 -17.66 9.07 -18.17
C ALA A 170 -18.88 9.67 -18.90
N ALA A 171 -18.67 10.34 -20.05
CA ALA A 171 -19.73 10.87 -20.87
C ALA A 171 -20.69 9.78 -21.37
N ARG A 172 -20.17 8.62 -21.79
CA ARG A 172 -20.99 7.46 -22.22
C ARG A 172 -21.87 6.88 -21.13
N ILE A 173 -21.45 6.97 -19.88
CA ILE A 173 -22.23 6.52 -18.73
C ILE A 173 -23.30 7.56 -18.37
N SER A 174 -22.96 8.86 -18.45
CA SER A 174 -23.86 9.96 -18.09
C SER A 174 -24.92 10.21 -19.16
N ASP A 175 -24.64 9.90 -20.44
CA ASP A 175 -25.57 10.04 -21.55
C ASP A 175 -25.77 8.72 -22.33
N PRO A 176 -26.68 7.85 -21.83
CA PRO A 176 -26.95 6.56 -22.47
C PRO A 176 -27.59 6.70 -23.86
N VAL A 177 -28.07 7.89 -24.27
CA VAL A 177 -28.62 8.13 -25.59
C VAL A 177 -27.55 8.18 -26.68
N SER A 178 -26.31 8.55 -26.34
CA SER A 178 -25.21 8.61 -27.31
C SER A 178 -24.73 7.24 -27.80
N MET A 179 -25.08 6.15 -27.13
CA MET A 179 -24.74 4.78 -27.54
C MET A 179 -25.48 4.28 -28.79
N THR A 180 -26.45 5.05 -29.32
CA THR A 180 -27.23 4.69 -30.50
C THR A 180 -26.68 5.26 -31.81
N ALA A 181 -25.59 6.04 -31.79
CA ALA A 181 -25.05 6.70 -33.00
C ALA A 181 -24.27 5.77 -33.95
N ASP A 182 -23.89 4.58 -33.51
CA ASP A 182 -23.16 3.60 -34.32
C ASP A 182 -24.07 2.50 -34.92
N GLY A 183 -25.18 2.86 -35.56
CA GLY A 183 -25.91 1.98 -36.49
C GLY A 183 -26.43 0.63 -35.96
N GLY A 184 -26.35 0.37 -34.69
CA GLY A 184 -26.87 -0.82 -34.06
C GLY A 184 -28.34 -0.69 -33.71
N THR A 185 -29.19 -1.59 -34.21
CA THR A 185 -30.63 -1.63 -33.94
C THR A 185 -30.90 -1.61 -32.41
N PRO A 186 -31.70 -0.64 -31.92
CA PRO A 186 -32.05 -0.63 -30.51
C PRO A 186 -32.84 -1.89 -30.17
N ARG A 187 -32.40 -2.67 -29.19
CA ARG A 187 -33.18 -3.78 -28.65
C ARG A 187 -34.32 -3.22 -27.83
N TYR A 188 -35.46 -3.03 -28.46
CA TYR A 188 -36.70 -2.68 -27.78
C TYR A 188 -37.17 -3.83 -26.90
N LEU A 189 -37.34 -3.57 -25.61
CA LEU A 189 -38.21 -4.35 -24.74
C LEU A 189 -39.65 -3.86 -24.89
N PRO A 190 -40.68 -4.73 -24.86
CA PRO A 190 -42.04 -4.36 -25.23
C PRO A 190 -42.68 -3.36 -24.27
N VAL A 191 -43.33 -2.40 -24.85
CA VAL A 191 -43.99 -1.26 -24.24
C VAL A 191 -45.24 -1.69 -23.46
N GLY A 192 -45.30 -1.32 -22.18
CA GLY A 192 -46.53 -1.23 -21.40
C GLY A 192 -46.63 0.18 -20.81
N THR A 193 -47.74 0.83 -21.18
CA THR A 193 -48.34 2.11 -20.73
C THR A 193 -47.44 3.22 -20.14
N LEU A 194 -47.49 4.37 -20.81
CA LEU A 194 -46.54 5.47 -20.88
C LEU A 194 -46.59 6.54 -19.77
N SER A 195 -47.26 6.36 -18.65
CA SER A 195 -47.43 7.51 -17.73
C SER A 195 -46.59 7.43 -16.44
N ASP A 196 -46.42 6.25 -15.86
CA ASP A 196 -45.74 6.15 -14.54
C ASP A 196 -44.33 5.53 -14.63
N LYS A 197 -43.91 5.02 -15.80
CA LYS A 197 -42.64 4.34 -15.98
C LYS A 197 -41.50 5.28 -16.43
N ALA A 198 -41.79 6.51 -16.84
CA ALA A 198 -40.74 7.44 -17.27
C ALA A 198 -39.77 7.84 -16.15
N HIS A 199 -40.23 7.89 -14.90
CA HIS A 199 -39.38 8.10 -13.72
C HIS A 199 -38.56 6.85 -13.35
N LEU A 200 -39.18 5.67 -13.44
CA LEU A 200 -38.50 4.40 -13.21
C LEU A 200 -37.49 4.07 -14.32
N TRP A 201 -37.77 4.49 -15.55
CA TRP A 201 -36.87 4.29 -16.68
C TRP A 201 -35.60 5.16 -16.63
N ARG A 202 -35.71 6.41 -16.15
CA ARG A 202 -34.54 7.26 -15.94
C ARG A 202 -33.61 6.73 -14.85
N HIS A 203 -34.17 6.13 -13.81
CA HIS A 203 -33.37 5.49 -12.75
C HIS A 203 -32.77 4.14 -13.16
N SER A 204 -33.46 3.35 -14.02
CA SER A 204 -32.98 2.02 -14.40
C SER A 204 -31.90 2.01 -15.49
N GLN A 205 -31.75 3.08 -16.27
CA GLN A 205 -30.69 3.19 -17.30
C GLN A 205 -29.47 3.97 -16.83
N GLN A 206 -29.61 4.87 -15.87
CA GLN A 206 -28.50 5.61 -15.28
C GLN A 206 -27.65 4.80 -14.29
N GLY A 207 -28.03 3.57 -13.99
CA GLY A 207 -27.40 2.74 -12.98
C GLY A 207 -26.65 1.51 -13.50
N SER A 208 -26.67 1.21 -14.80
CA SER A 208 -26.08 -0.05 -15.30
C SER A 208 -24.66 0.17 -15.86
N LEU A 209 -23.73 -0.62 -15.32
CA LEU A 209 -22.34 -0.72 -15.81
C LEU A 209 -22.14 -1.86 -16.82
N GLU A 210 -23.22 -2.46 -17.30
CA GLU A 210 -23.14 -3.56 -18.27
C GLU A 210 -22.49 -3.08 -19.57
N GLY A 211 -21.54 -3.88 -20.06
CA GLY A 211 -20.77 -3.57 -21.27
C GLY A 211 -19.51 -2.73 -21.06
N PHE A 212 -19.33 -2.10 -19.90
CA PHE A 212 -18.06 -1.42 -19.60
C PHE A 212 -17.03 -2.40 -19.03
N PRO A 213 -15.80 -2.43 -19.55
CA PRO A 213 -14.72 -3.20 -18.94
C PRO A 213 -14.40 -2.67 -17.54
N LEU A 214 -14.29 -3.58 -16.56
CA LEU A 214 -13.86 -3.24 -15.21
C LEU A 214 -12.40 -3.64 -15.04
N LEU A 215 -11.62 -2.75 -14.46
CA LEU A 215 -10.23 -2.98 -14.08
C LEU A 215 -10.17 -3.22 -12.57
N HIS A 216 -9.35 -4.17 -12.17
CA HIS A 216 -9.18 -4.57 -10.77
C HIS A 216 -7.73 -4.49 -10.38
N VAL A 217 -7.48 -4.17 -9.14
CA VAL A 217 -6.16 -4.33 -8.51
C VAL A 217 -6.21 -5.56 -7.61
N LYS A 218 -5.21 -6.41 -7.73
CA LYS A 218 -5.12 -7.61 -6.89
C LYS A 218 -5.00 -7.19 -5.43
N PRO A 219 -5.87 -7.69 -4.55
CA PRO A 219 -5.75 -7.42 -3.12
C PRO A 219 -4.38 -7.84 -2.60
N ARG A 220 -3.75 -7.00 -1.80
CA ARG A 220 -2.49 -7.30 -1.14
C ARG A 220 -2.77 -7.72 0.29
N SER A 221 -1.96 -8.64 0.80
CA SER A 221 -2.07 -9.13 2.19
C SER A 221 -1.82 -8.03 3.23
N ASP A 222 -1.03 -7.02 2.86
CA ASP A 222 -0.65 -5.87 3.68
C ASP A 222 -1.59 -4.65 3.53
N ALA A 223 -2.58 -4.73 2.64
CA ALA A 223 -3.60 -3.71 2.45
C ALA A 223 -5.01 -4.33 2.32
N PRO A 224 -5.47 -5.08 3.34
CA PRO A 224 -6.72 -5.85 3.27
C PRO A 224 -7.98 -4.99 3.13
N ASP A 225 -7.89 -3.69 3.43
CA ASP A 225 -8.99 -2.73 3.48
C ASP A 225 -9.03 -1.81 2.23
N THR A 226 -8.65 -2.34 1.08
CA THR A 226 -8.73 -1.60 -0.18
C THR A 226 -9.98 -2.03 -0.95
N PRO A 227 -11.07 -1.23 -0.95
CA PRO A 227 -12.29 -1.58 -1.64
C PRO A 227 -12.10 -1.55 -3.16
N GLY A 228 -12.78 -2.47 -3.83
CA GLY A 228 -12.86 -2.54 -5.27
C GLY A 228 -14.30 -2.39 -5.78
N TRP A 229 -14.56 -2.92 -6.98
CA TRP A 229 -15.87 -2.86 -7.60
C TRP A 229 -16.95 -3.59 -6.81
N VAL A 230 -16.62 -4.72 -6.17
CA VAL A 230 -17.59 -5.52 -5.41
C VAL A 230 -18.13 -4.73 -4.22
N GLU A 231 -17.24 -4.12 -3.45
CA GLU A 231 -17.60 -3.31 -2.29
C GLU A 231 -18.31 -2.02 -2.69
N TRP A 232 -17.86 -1.38 -3.78
CA TRP A 232 -18.46 -0.15 -4.26
C TRP A 232 -19.90 -0.39 -4.77
N LEU A 233 -20.12 -1.42 -5.58
CA LEU A 233 -21.45 -1.79 -6.10
C LEU A 233 -22.39 -2.29 -5.00
N ALA A 234 -21.86 -2.87 -3.93
CA ALA A 234 -22.68 -3.24 -2.78
C ALA A 234 -23.18 -2.01 -1.98
N ALA A 235 -22.47 -0.89 -2.07
CA ALA A 235 -22.79 0.33 -1.31
C ALA A 235 -23.69 1.31 -2.08
N PHE A 236 -23.70 1.27 -3.41
CA PHE A 236 -24.40 2.24 -4.25
C PHE A 236 -25.38 1.57 -5.22
N PRO A 237 -26.44 2.29 -5.67
CA PRO A 237 -27.56 1.73 -6.44
C PRO A 237 -27.20 1.53 -7.93
N TYR A 238 -26.05 0.94 -8.21
CA TYR A 238 -25.59 0.62 -9.55
C TYR A 238 -25.57 -0.88 -9.78
N GLU A 239 -25.88 -1.30 -11.00
CA GLU A 239 -26.01 -2.71 -11.33
C GLU A 239 -24.89 -3.19 -12.26
N ARG A 240 -24.31 -4.33 -11.93
CA ARG A 240 -23.35 -5.05 -12.76
C ARG A 240 -23.43 -6.54 -12.50
N THR A 241 -23.66 -7.32 -13.57
CA THR A 241 -23.54 -8.78 -13.51
C THR A 241 -22.05 -9.14 -13.40
N SER A 242 -21.70 -9.95 -12.41
CA SER A 242 -20.31 -10.39 -12.18
C SER A 242 -19.32 -9.22 -11.99
N PRO A 243 -19.47 -8.43 -10.93
CA PRO A 243 -18.61 -7.26 -10.66
C PRO A 243 -17.15 -7.63 -10.40
N GLU A 244 -16.84 -8.90 -10.13
CA GLU A 244 -15.49 -9.44 -9.95
C GLU A 244 -14.76 -9.71 -11.28
N ARG A 245 -15.48 -9.67 -12.40
CA ARG A 245 -14.91 -9.94 -13.73
C ARG A 245 -14.27 -8.71 -14.33
N GLY A 246 -13.03 -8.86 -14.80
CA GLY A 246 -12.30 -7.81 -15.48
C GLY A 246 -10.82 -8.11 -15.59
N VAL A 247 -10.07 -7.10 -16.05
CA VAL A 247 -8.61 -7.19 -16.14
C VAL A 247 -8.01 -6.93 -14.76
N GLN A 248 -7.14 -7.81 -14.29
CA GLN A 248 -6.48 -7.69 -13.00
C GLN A 248 -5.05 -7.16 -13.16
N TYR A 249 -4.71 -6.16 -12.37
CA TYR A 249 -3.38 -5.57 -12.26
C TYR A 249 -2.76 -5.88 -10.89
N ALA A 250 -1.45 -6.01 -10.85
CA ALA A 250 -0.72 -6.21 -9.60
C ALA A 250 -0.52 -4.89 -8.84
N LEU A 251 -0.46 -3.75 -9.55
CA LEU A 251 -0.17 -2.43 -9.00
C LEU A 251 -1.25 -1.43 -9.44
N VAL A 252 -1.63 -0.53 -8.54
CA VAL A 252 -2.61 0.55 -8.81
C VAL A 252 -2.13 1.44 -9.95
N ARG A 253 -0.85 1.80 -9.98
CA ARG A 253 -0.26 2.60 -11.05
C ARG A 253 -0.54 2.03 -12.45
N ASN A 254 -0.35 0.73 -12.63
CA ASN A 254 -0.57 0.08 -13.93
C ASN A 254 -2.07 0.05 -14.30
N ALA A 255 -2.95 -0.09 -13.31
CA ALA A 255 -4.39 -0.01 -13.53
C ALA A 255 -4.82 1.40 -13.94
N ILE A 256 -4.27 2.45 -13.32
CA ILE A 256 -4.50 3.85 -13.69
C ILE A 256 -4.05 4.12 -15.15
N GLU A 257 -2.87 3.64 -15.54
CA GLU A 257 -2.42 3.74 -16.94
C GLU A 257 -3.32 2.96 -17.90
N GLY A 258 -3.88 1.82 -17.46
CA GLY A 258 -4.92 1.10 -18.18
C GLY A 258 -6.17 1.96 -18.40
N VAL A 259 -6.64 2.70 -17.36
CA VAL A 259 -7.76 3.65 -17.52
C VAL A 259 -7.41 4.74 -18.52
N LYS A 260 -6.25 5.38 -18.39
CA LYS A 260 -5.78 6.44 -19.31
C LYS A 260 -5.70 5.96 -20.75
N SER A 261 -5.41 4.67 -20.94
CA SER A 261 -5.40 4.01 -22.26
C SER A 261 -6.79 3.53 -22.70
N ASN A 262 -7.85 3.97 -22.04
CA ASN A 262 -9.25 3.63 -22.33
C ASN A 262 -9.58 2.13 -22.20
N ALA A 263 -8.83 1.37 -21.38
CA ALA A 263 -9.07 -0.06 -21.20
C ALA A 263 -10.29 -0.37 -20.34
N GLY A 264 -10.82 0.60 -19.59
CA GLY A 264 -11.99 0.42 -18.74
C GLY A 264 -12.07 1.40 -17.58
N LEU A 265 -12.88 1.05 -16.59
CA LEU A 265 -13.12 1.82 -15.37
C LEU A 265 -12.41 1.16 -14.19
N LEU A 266 -11.99 1.96 -13.22
CA LEU A 266 -11.26 1.48 -12.04
C LEU A 266 -11.82 2.13 -10.77
N VAL A 267 -11.99 1.38 -9.70
CA VAL A 267 -12.15 1.93 -8.34
C VAL A 267 -10.75 2.07 -7.72
N CYS A 268 -10.35 3.28 -7.37
CA CYS A 268 -9.05 3.52 -6.74
C CYS A 268 -9.09 4.70 -5.75
N GLY A 269 -7.99 4.89 -5.03
CA GLY A 269 -7.81 6.01 -4.11
C GLY A 269 -7.80 7.35 -4.84
N LEU A 270 -8.61 8.30 -4.35
CA LEU A 270 -8.73 9.64 -4.91
C LEU A 270 -7.42 10.42 -4.84
N SER A 271 -6.67 10.25 -3.73
CA SER A 271 -5.39 10.94 -3.53
C SER A 271 -4.34 10.60 -4.59
N TYR A 272 -4.49 9.48 -5.30
CA TYR A 272 -3.57 9.01 -6.34
C TYR A 272 -3.84 9.64 -7.71
N VAL A 273 -5.06 10.10 -7.93
CA VAL A 273 -5.53 10.55 -9.26
C VAL A 273 -6.08 11.98 -9.24
N LEU A 274 -6.02 12.66 -8.10
CA LEU A 274 -6.62 13.98 -7.93
C LEU A 274 -6.10 14.99 -8.95
N ASP A 275 -4.80 15.02 -9.19
CA ASP A 275 -4.18 15.89 -10.20
C ASP A 275 -4.67 15.57 -11.62
N ASP A 276 -4.81 14.29 -11.96
CA ASP A 276 -5.29 13.88 -13.28
C ASP A 276 -6.79 14.19 -13.48
N LEU A 277 -7.59 14.12 -12.41
CA LEU A 277 -8.99 14.54 -12.41
C LEU A 277 -9.12 16.07 -12.56
N GLN A 278 -8.34 16.83 -11.80
CA GLN A 278 -8.33 18.31 -11.87
C GLN A 278 -7.86 18.82 -13.23
N ASN A 279 -6.93 18.12 -13.87
CA ASN A 279 -6.42 18.46 -15.21
C ASN A 279 -7.25 17.87 -16.37
N GLY A 280 -8.37 17.20 -16.06
CA GLY A 280 -9.26 16.63 -17.08
C GLY A 280 -8.69 15.44 -17.86
N LYS A 281 -7.58 14.83 -17.41
CA LYS A 281 -7.06 13.58 -18.01
C LYS A 281 -7.89 12.38 -17.61
N LEU A 282 -8.47 12.41 -16.44
CA LEU A 282 -9.44 11.45 -15.92
C LEU A 282 -10.73 12.18 -15.55
N SER A 283 -11.81 11.44 -15.42
CA SER A 283 -13.11 11.95 -15.04
C SER A 283 -13.83 10.98 -14.11
N LEU A 284 -14.77 11.50 -13.33
CA LEU A 284 -15.67 10.69 -12.53
C LEU A 284 -16.86 10.25 -13.37
N PRO A 285 -17.07 8.93 -13.58
CA PRO A 285 -18.24 8.44 -14.27
C PRO A 285 -19.52 8.50 -13.43
N PHE A 286 -19.38 8.73 -12.11
CA PHE A 286 -20.46 8.83 -11.14
C PHE A 286 -20.28 10.05 -10.24
N PRO A 287 -21.33 10.48 -9.52
CA PRO A 287 -21.21 11.60 -8.57
C PRO A 287 -20.07 11.36 -7.54
N GLY A 288 -19.30 12.40 -7.26
CA GLY A 288 -18.17 12.29 -6.30
C GLY A 288 -18.59 11.84 -4.89
N LYS A 289 -19.86 12.05 -4.54
CA LYS A 289 -20.45 11.59 -3.26
C LYS A 289 -20.64 10.08 -3.17
N ASP A 290 -20.68 9.38 -4.31
CA ASP A 290 -20.76 7.93 -4.38
C ASP A 290 -19.34 7.33 -4.19
N CYS A 291 -18.74 7.62 -3.06
CA CYS A 291 -17.39 7.23 -2.69
C CYS A 291 -17.37 6.39 -1.40
N LEU A 292 -16.39 5.50 -1.30
CA LEU A 292 -16.10 4.74 -0.08
C LEU A 292 -14.93 5.38 0.66
N ARG A 293 -15.01 5.47 1.98
CA ARG A 293 -13.88 5.90 2.81
C ARG A 293 -13.15 4.68 3.36
N ALA A 294 -11.83 4.72 3.37
CA ALA A 294 -11.03 3.70 4.03
C ALA A 294 -11.43 3.60 5.51
N ARG A 295 -11.47 2.39 6.05
CA ARG A 295 -11.75 2.16 7.48
C ARG A 295 -10.61 2.68 8.36
N HIS A 296 -9.40 2.58 7.86
CA HIS A 296 -8.19 2.99 8.56
C HIS A 296 -7.47 4.10 7.78
N PRO A 297 -7.02 5.18 8.46
CA PRO A 297 -6.21 6.21 7.84
C PRO A 297 -4.81 5.67 7.53
N TYR A 298 -4.10 6.30 6.59
CA TYR A 298 -2.65 6.18 6.55
C TYR A 298 -2.07 6.71 7.85
N ARG A 299 -1.16 5.95 8.45
CA ARG A 299 -0.51 6.29 9.72
C ARG A 299 0.99 6.32 9.54
N LEU A 300 1.63 7.18 10.31
CA LEU A 300 3.08 7.32 10.40
C LEU A 300 3.54 6.83 11.77
N ALA A 301 4.36 5.81 11.81
CA ALA A 301 5.17 5.47 12.98
C ALA A 301 6.63 5.85 12.74
N ALA A 302 7.21 6.62 13.65
CA ALA A 302 8.60 7.03 13.59
C ALA A 302 9.37 6.42 14.76
N ARG A 303 10.56 5.90 14.50
CA ARG A 303 11.46 5.45 15.55
C ARG A 303 11.86 6.62 16.45
N PRO A 304 12.06 6.39 17.78
CA PRO A 304 12.50 7.43 18.69
C PRO A 304 13.78 8.16 18.24
N GLU A 305 14.75 7.40 17.72
CA GLU A 305 16.01 7.92 17.21
C GLU A 305 15.82 8.83 15.98
N ALA A 306 14.89 8.45 15.10
CA ALA A 306 14.54 9.29 13.95
C ALA A 306 13.88 10.61 14.39
N ARG A 307 12.99 10.56 15.37
CA ARG A 307 12.33 11.76 15.95
C ARG A 307 13.31 12.72 16.61
N SER A 308 14.47 12.26 17.08
CA SER A 308 15.52 13.13 17.63
C SER A 308 16.29 13.92 16.58
N ARG A 309 16.29 13.47 15.31
CA ARG A 309 17.02 14.12 14.21
C ARG A 309 16.22 15.29 13.62
N PRO A 310 16.80 16.50 13.53
CA PRO A 310 16.10 17.68 13.00
C PRO A 310 15.55 17.49 11.59
N GLN A 311 16.26 16.77 10.72
CA GLN A 311 15.86 16.50 9.33
C GLN A 311 14.62 15.62 9.27
N ALA A 312 14.59 14.54 10.06
CA ALA A 312 13.44 13.64 10.13
C ALA A 312 12.21 14.34 10.72
N ARG A 313 12.37 15.17 11.76
CA ARG A 313 11.27 15.99 12.32
C ARG A 313 10.67 16.92 11.27
N ARG A 314 11.49 17.65 10.54
CA ARG A 314 11.02 18.55 9.45
C ARG A 314 10.22 17.77 8.40
N PHE A 315 10.68 16.56 8.05
CA PHE A 315 9.97 15.72 7.11
C PHE A 315 8.66 15.19 7.68
N ILE A 316 8.63 14.77 8.95
CA ILE A 316 7.40 14.33 9.64
C ILE A 316 6.39 15.48 9.69
N ASP A 317 6.79 16.67 10.09
CA ASP A 317 5.93 17.85 10.16
C ASP A 317 5.38 18.20 8.77
N TRP A 318 6.23 18.17 7.75
CA TRP A 318 5.82 18.38 6.36
C TRP A 318 4.84 17.32 5.90
N LEU A 319 5.07 16.05 6.23
CA LEU A 319 4.22 14.93 5.84
C LEU A 319 2.80 15.08 6.41
N HIS A 320 2.68 15.47 7.67
CA HIS A 320 1.38 15.76 8.29
C HIS A 320 0.68 16.96 7.65
N ALA A 321 1.42 18.02 7.35
CA ALA A 321 0.87 19.18 6.66
C ALA A 321 0.39 18.85 5.24
N GLU A 322 1.15 18.04 4.51
CA GLU A 322 0.77 17.59 3.17
C GLU A 322 -0.41 16.61 3.21
N GLY A 323 -0.48 15.74 4.22
CA GLY A 323 -1.64 14.88 4.45
C GLY A 323 -2.91 15.66 4.79
N ALA A 324 -2.82 16.69 5.62
CA ALA A 324 -3.93 17.58 5.92
C ALA A 324 -4.43 18.30 4.65
N ARG A 325 -3.50 18.82 3.83
CA ARG A 325 -3.83 19.43 2.53
C ARG A 325 -4.54 18.45 1.61
N THR A 326 -3.99 17.22 1.48
CA THR A 326 -4.60 16.16 0.65
C THR A 326 -6.03 15.86 1.08
N LYS A 327 -6.27 15.78 2.40
CA LYS A 327 -7.61 15.59 2.95
C LYS A 327 -8.55 16.71 2.52
N ASP A 328 -8.14 17.96 2.71
CA ASP A 328 -8.96 19.12 2.38
C ASP A 328 -9.25 19.21 0.88
N GLU A 329 -8.25 18.92 0.03
CA GLU A 329 -8.40 18.89 -1.42
C GLU A 329 -9.35 17.77 -1.88
N MET A 330 -9.28 16.57 -1.30
CA MET A 330 -10.19 15.47 -1.61
C MET A 330 -11.64 15.80 -1.19
N GLU A 331 -11.83 16.34 0.02
CA GLU A 331 -13.17 16.73 0.49
C GLU A 331 -13.77 17.85 -0.40
N ALA A 332 -12.99 18.85 -0.73
CA ALA A 332 -13.43 19.92 -1.63
C ALA A 332 -13.79 19.39 -3.02
N PHE A 333 -13.05 18.37 -3.52
CA PHE A 333 -13.31 17.79 -4.83
C PHE A 333 -14.61 17.00 -4.88
N ILE A 334 -14.90 16.18 -3.86
CA ILE A 334 -16.14 15.38 -3.82
C ILE A 334 -17.40 16.22 -3.53
N ASP A 335 -17.23 17.37 -2.86
CA ASP A 335 -18.33 18.30 -2.55
C ASP A 335 -18.62 19.28 -3.70
N ALA A 336 -17.71 19.39 -4.68
CA ALA A 336 -17.91 20.22 -5.86
C ALA A 336 -19.14 19.73 -6.66
N PRO A 337 -19.99 20.63 -7.16
CA PRO A 337 -21.06 20.22 -8.06
C PRO A 337 -20.45 19.55 -9.31
N PRO A 338 -21.10 18.54 -9.89
CA PRO A 338 -20.64 17.92 -11.12
C PRO A 338 -20.53 18.99 -12.22
N SER A 339 -19.35 19.05 -12.83
CA SER A 339 -19.02 19.98 -13.93
C SER A 339 -19.69 19.57 -15.23
#